data_cb1e391a3df3358049638de538e52987
#
_entry.id   cb1e391a3df3358049638de538e52987
#
_cell.length_a   1.000
_cell.length_b   1.000
_cell.length_c   1.000
_cell.angle_alpha   90.00
_cell.angle_beta   90.00
_cell.angle_gamma   90.00
#
_symmetry.space_group_name_H-M   'P 1'
#
loop_
_entity.id
_entity.type
_entity.pdbx_description
1 polymer ?
#
loop_
_entity_poly.entity_id
_entity_poly.type
_entity_poly.pdbx_seq_one_letter_code
_entity_poly.pdbx_strand_id
1 'polypeptide(L)'
;MSYTGRCYCGDLKYEFDEPIHSQLLCYCRECRYLSGGEANTSIVISEGNFRFTEGKPKTFERGDLEKPRTRYFCGNCGTHICVKSPPRPGMLVLKVGTLDDHSWFNPQSAIYCVDKQPYHLIPSEVPSFERVPPSKP
;
A
#
# COMPACT_ATOMS: atom_id res chain seq x y z
N MET A 1 -4.85 4.08 19.13
CA MET A 1 -3.61 3.28 19.09
C MET A 1 -2.75 3.76 17.95
N SER A 2 -1.46 3.85 18.20
CA SER A 2 -0.46 4.34 17.26
C SER A 2 0.33 3.19 16.66
N TYR A 3 0.72 3.33 15.40
CA TYR A 3 1.52 2.35 14.67
C TYR A 3 2.79 3.03 14.14
N THR A 4 3.88 2.29 14.08
CA THR A 4 5.16 2.79 13.57
C THR A 4 5.73 1.89 12.50
N GLY A 5 6.58 2.46 11.66
CA GLY A 5 7.30 1.73 10.64
C GLY A 5 8.48 2.51 10.10
N ARG A 6 9.20 1.88 9.18
CA ARG A 6 10.40 2.49 8.59
C ARG A 6 10.77 1.82 7.27
N CYS A 7 11.65 2.47 6.51
CA CYS A 7 12.28 1.85 5.36
C CYS A 7 13.37 0.87 5.79
N TYR A 8 13.89 0.10 4.82
CA TYR A 8 14.91 -0.92 5.09
C TYR A 8 16.17 -0.36 5.75
N CYS A 9 16.68 0.80 5.27
CA CYS A 9 17.91 1.39 5.83
C CYS A 9 17.67 2.22 7.10
N GLY A 10 16.42 2.53 7.42
CA GLY A 10 16.06 3.31 8.59
C GLY A 10 16.11 4.83 8.42
N ASP A 11 16.46 5.34 7.24
CA ASP A 11 16.49 6.79 7.00
C ASP A 11 15.10 7.41 7.09
N LEU A 12 14.06 6.67 6.68
CA LEU A 12 12.68 7.10 6.82
C LEU A 12 12.02 6.36 7.97
N LYS A 13 11.40 7.10 8.86
CA LYS A 13 10.53 6.55 9.90
C LYS A 13 9.21 7.29 9.88
N TYR A 14 8.14 6.57 10.23
CA TYR A 14 6.80 7.14 10.24
C TYR A 14 5.99 6.60 11.39
N GLU A 15 4.90 7.30 11.68
CA GLU A 15 3.86 6.81 12.57
C GLU A 15 2.49 7.22 12.03
N PHE A 16 1.47 6.46 12.41
CA PHE A 16 0.10 6.84 12.10
C PHE A 16 -0.85 6.34 13.19
N ASP A 17 -2.03 6.93 13.23
CA ASP A 17 -3.08 6.58 14.18
C ASP A 17 -4.26 5.94 13.46
N GLU A 18 -5.04 5.15 14.20
CA GLU A 18 -6.30 4.58 13.70
C GLU A 18 -7.24 5.68 13.16
N PRO A 19 -8.16 5.32 12.27
CA PRO A 19 -8.54 3.96 11.90
C PRO A 19 -7.75 3.39 10.74
N ILE A 20 -7.75 2.06 10.62
CA ILE A 20 -7.32 1.34 9.43
C ILE A 20 -8.60 1.02 8.64
N HIS A 21 -8.76 1.65 7.49
CA HIS A 21 -10.00 1.55 6.71
C HIS A 21 -10.13 0.24 5.94
N SER A 22 -9.02 -0.30 5.46
CA SER A 22 -9.00 -1.54 4.66
C SER A 22 -7.67 -2.25 4.77
N GLN A 23 -7.70 -3.57 4.59
CA GLN A 23 -6.50 -4.42 4.52
C GLN A 23 -6.62 -5.25 3.25
N LEU A 24 -5.67 -5.09 2.33
CA LEU A 24 -5.82 -5.55 0.96
C LEU A 24 -4.62 -6.33 0.45
N LEU A 25 -4.91 -7.27 -0.46
CA LEU A 25 -3.94 -7.86 -1.38
C LEU A 25 -4.27 -7.33 -2.78
N CYS A 26 -3.34 -6.64 -3.42
CA CYS A 26 -3.56 -6.10 -4.77
C CYS A 26 -2.62 -6.77 -5.77
N TYR A 27 -3.21 -7.41 -6.79
CA TYR A 27 -2.49 -8.15 -7.81
C TYR A 27 -2.29 -7.37 -9.11
N CYS A 28 -2.63 -6.07 -9.13
CA CYS A 28 -2.52 -5.28 -10.36
C CYS A 28 -1.08 -5.27 -10.89
N ARG A 29 -0.96 -5.11 -12.20
CA ARG A 29 0.35 -5.14 -12.88
C ARG A 29 1.32 -4.12 -12.30
N GLU A 30 0.84 -2.91 -11.99
CA GLU A 30 1.67 -1.86 -11.40
C GLU A 30 2.21 -2.26 -10.02
N CYS A 31 1.35 -2.84 -9.17
CA CYS A 31 1.76 -3.29 -7.85
C CYS A 31 2.86 -4.35 -7.91
N ARG A 32 2.82 -5.23 -8.90
CA ARG A 32 3.83 -6.28 -9.05
C ARG A 32 5.21 -5.75 -9.38
N TYR A 33 5.31 -4.63 -10.08
CA TYR A 33 6.60 -3.95 -10.27
C TYR A 33 7.21 -3.53 -8.93
N LEU A 34 6.38 -3.08 -8.01
CA LEU A 34 6.82 -2.49 -6.76
C LEU A 34 7.00 -3.52 -5.65
N SER A 35 6.41 -4.69 -5.79
CA SER A 35 6.48 -5.77 -4.81
C SER A 35 7.45 -6.88 -5.19
N GLY A 36 8.04 -6.79 -6.38
CA GLY A 36 8.92 -7.84 -6.87
C GLY A 36 8.19 -9.04 -7.47
N GLY A 37 6.92 -8.86 -7.86
CA GLY A 37 6.14 -9.89 -8.55
C GLY A 37 4.99 -10.48 -7.75
N GLU A 38 4.94 -10.28 -6.44
CA GLU A 38 3.82 -10.73 -5.60
C GLU A 38 2.75 -9.65 -5.47
N ALA A 39 1.68 -9.97 -4.75
CA ALA A 39 0.67 -8.98 -4.44
C ALA A 39 1.27 -7.85 -3.60
N ASN A 40 0.73 -6.67 -3.76
CA ASN A 40 1.01 -5.58 -2.84
C ASN A 40 0.15 -5.79 -1.59
N THR A 41 0.79 -6.08 -0.46
CA THR A 41 0.12 -6.16 0.83
C THR A 41 0.02 -4.75 1.37
N SER A 42 -1.20 -4.26 1.55
CA SER A 42 -1.41 -2.86 1.90
C SER A 42 -2.57 -2.66 2.85
N ILE A 43 -2.49 -1.55 3.56
CA ILE A 43 -3.60 -1.03 4.35
C ILE A 43 -3.93 0.36 3.84
N VAL A 44 -5.19 0.76 4.00
CA VAL A 44 -5.67 2.10 3.66
C VAL A 44 -5.90 2.84 4.96
N ILE A 45 -5.26 3.99 5.09
CA ILE A 45 -5.35 4.84 6.28
C ILE A 45 -5.65 6.29 5.86
N SER A 46 -6.06 7.12 6.80
CA SER A 46 -6.28 8.55 6.54
C SER A 46 -4.95 9.28 6.44
N GLU A 47 -4.79 10.07 5.39
CA GLU A 47 -3.58 10.88 5.19
C GLU A 47 -3.29 11.79 6.39
N GLY A 48 -4.34 12.40 6.96
CA GLY A 48 -4.20 13.32 8.09
C GLY A 48 -3.70 12.66 9.37
N ASN A 49 -3.75 11.32 9.46
CA ASN A 49 -3.30 10.58 10.63
C ASN A 49 -1.89 10.01 10.45
N PHE A 50 -1.25 10.30 9.33
CA PHE A 50 0.07 9.76 8.99
C PHE A 50 1.10 10.89 8.97
N ARG A 51 2.31 10.60 9.48
CA ARG A 51 3.43 11.55 9.41
C ARG A 51 4.76 10.82 9.38
N PHE A 52 5.70 11.33 8.59
CA PHE A 52 7.09 10.91 8.67
C PHE A 52 7.71 11.56 9.91
N THR A 53 8.27 10.73 10.80
CA THR A 53 8.93 11.21 12.03
C THR A 53 10.41 11.44 11.83
N GLU A 54 11.04 10.79 10.86
CA GLU A 54 12.42 10.99 10.48
C GLU A 54 12.56 10.88 8.96
N GLY A 55 13.42 11.72 8.41
CA GLY A 55 13.77 11.70 6.99
C GLY A 55 12.71 12.33 6.09
N LYS A 56 13.08 12.47 4.83
CA LYS A 56 12.21 13.02 3.79
C LYS A 56 12.16 12.03 2.61
N PRO A 57 10.99 11.53 2.24
CA PRO A 57 10.88 10.60 1.12
C PRO A 57 11.10 11.31 -0.21
N LYS A 58 11.51 10.54 -1.21
CA LYS A 58 11.38 10.93 -2.61
C LYS A 58 10.01 10.51 -3.11
N THR A 59 9.58 11.15 -4.19
CA THR A 59 8.31 10.84 -4.82
C THR A 59 8.51 10.53 -6.30
N PHE A 60 7.59 9.71 -6.83
CA PHE A 60 7.53 9.42 -8.25
C PHE A 60 6.08 9.48 -8.73
N GLU A 61 5.87 10.13 -9.87
CA GLU A 61 4.60 10.18 -10.58
C GLU A 61 4.87 9.90 -12.06
N ARG A 62 4.00 9.09 -12.68
CA ARG A 62 4.12 8.83 -14.11
C ARG A 62 3.81 10.11 -14.90
N GLY A 63 4.72 10.48 -15.78
CA GLY A 63 4.58 11.70 -16.59
C GLY A 63 3.60 11.57 -17.76
N ASP A 64 3.18 10.33 -18.08
CA ASP A 64 2.27 10.04 -19.19
C ASP A 64 0.79 10.00 -18.78
N LEU A 65 0.49 10.22 -17.50
CA LEU A 65 -0.88 10.22 -16.98
C LEU A 65 -1.28 11.62 -16.55
N GLU A 66 -2.54 11.97 -16.80
CA GLU A 66 -3.08 13.25 -16.36
C GLU A 66 -3.24 13.31 -14.84
N LYS A 67 -3.68 12.20 -14.23
CA LYS A 67 -3.88 12.10 -12.78
C LYS A 67 -3.12 10.90 -12.23
N PRO A 68 -1.77 11.00 -12.15
CA PRO A 68 -0.97 9.87 -11.67
C PRO A 68 -1.10 9.68 -10.18
N ARG A 69 -0.79 8.46 -9.73
CA ARG A 69 -0.56 8.20 -8.32
C ARG A 69 0.77 8.79 -7.90
N THR A 70 0.84 9.31 -6.68
CA THR A 70 2.10 9.80 -6.09
C THR A 70 2.66 8.70 -5.19
N ARG A 71 3.83 8.19 -5.55
CA ARG A 71 4.50 7.12 -4.81
C ARG A 71 5.62 7.68 -3.97
N TYR A 72 5.66 7.30 -2.69
CA TYR A 72 6.65 7.77 -1.72
C TYR A 72 7.60 6.64 -1.39
N PHE A 73 8.90 6.91 -1.52
CA PHE A 73 9.93 5.90 -1.32
C PHE A 73 11.19 6.49 -0.73
N CYS A 74 12.03 5.63 -0.14
CA CYS A 74 13.33 6.05 0.38
C CYS A 74 14.32 6.27 -0.75
N GLY A 75 14.91 7.46 -0.82
CA GLY A 75 15.91 7.77 -1.84
C GLY A 75 17.25 7.07 -1.63
N ASN A 76 17.49 6.50 -0.44
CA ASN A 76 18.73 5.80 -0.13
C ASN A 76 18.63 4.29 -0.39
N CYS A 77 17.59 3.63 0.13
CA CYS A 77 17.47 2.18 -0.01
C CYS A 77 16.37 1.72 -0.98
N GLY A 78 15.56 2.63 -1.49
CA GLY A 78 14.53 2.32 -2.48
C GLY A 78 13.25 1.71 -1.92
N THR A 79 13.10 1.58 -0.62
CA THR A 79 11.89 1.02 -0.03
C THR A 79 10.69 1.91 -0.32
N HIS A 80 9.63 1.35 -0.92
CA HIS A 80 8.37 2.04 -1.10
C HIS A 80 7.57 2.02 0.20
N ILE A 81 7.08 3.18 0.61
CA ILE A 81 6.35 3.33 1.88
C ILE A 81 4.86 3.39 1.63
N CYS A 82 4.42 4.35 0.83
CA CYS A 82 2.99 4.57 0.63
C CYS A 82 2.72 5.22 -0.71
N VAL A 83 1.45 5.27 -1.07
CA VAL A 83 1.00 5.89 -2.31
C VAL A 83 -0.29 6.67 -2.06
N LYS A 84 -0.38 7.86 -2.68
CA LYS A 84 -1.63 8.62 -2.79
C LYS A 84 -2.24 8.34 -4.14
N SER A 85 -3.55 8.07 -4.15
CA SER A 85 -4.28 7.75 -5.36
C SER A 85 -5.38 8.79 -5.58
N PRO A 86 -5.48 9.41 -6.79
CA PRO A 86 -6.51 10.39 -7.07
C PRO A 86 -7.95 9.91 -6.80
N PRO A 87 -8.32 8.64 -7.10
CA PRO A 87 -9.65 8.14 -6.78
C PRO A 87 -9.96 8.02 -5.29
N ARG A 88 -8.97 8.16 -4.43
CA ARG A 88 -9.13 8.05 -2.97
C ARG A 88 -8.54 9.27 -2.27
N PRO A 89 -9.13 10.47 -2.49
CA PRO A 89 -8.59 11.69 -1.87
C PRO A 89 -8.63 11.59 -0.34
N GLY A 90 -7.58 12.10 0.29
CA GLY A 90 -7.45 12.06 1.74
C GLY A 90 -7.01 10.74 2.33
N MET A 91 -6.73 9.73 1.49
CA MET A 91 -6.28 8.40 1.93
C MET A 91 -4.86 8.12 1.48
N LEU A 92 -4.16 7.29 2.26
CA LEU A 92 -2.88 6.71 1.88
C LEU A 92 -3.02 5.20 1.82
N VAL A 93 -2.36 4.60 0.84
CA VAL A 93 -2.20 3.14 0.76
C VAL A 93 -0.78 2.84 1.24
N LEU A 94 -0.67 2.23 2.40
CA LEU A 94 0.60 1.98 3.09
C LEU A 94 1.06 0.54 2.88
N LYS A 95 2.34 0.37 2.59
CA LYS A 95 2.95 -0.95 2.43
C LYS A 95 3.09 -1.64 3.78
N VAL A 96 2.43 -2.78 3.95
CA VAL A 96 2.40 -3.52 5.22
C VAL A 96 3.80 -3.97 5.66
N GLY A 97 4.65 -4.36 4.70
CA GLY A 97 6.00 -4.83 5.00
C GLY A 97 6.92 -3.79 5.64
N THR A 98 6.56 -2.51 5.63
CA THR A 98 7.33 -1.44 6.28
C THR A 98 6.94 -1.20 7.73
N LEU A 99 5.84 -1.81 8.20
CA LEU A 99 5.42 -1.71 9.59
C LEU A 99 6.39 -2.45 10.51
N ASP A 100 6.68 -1.88 11.66
CA ASP A 100 7.53 -2.53 12.67
C ASP A 100 6.90 -3.82 13.19
N ASP A 101 5.58 -3.84 13.35
CA ASP A 101 4.80 -5.04 13.63
C ASP A 101 3.63 -5.11 12.67
N HIS A 102 3.57 -6.18 11.87
CA HIS A 102 2.46 -6.43 10.96
C HIS A 102 1.87 -7.82 11.14
N SER A 103 2.12 -8.44 12.30
CA SER A 103 1.58 -9.77 12.61
C SER A 103 0.05 -9.80 12.65
N TRP A 104 -0.57 -8.66 12.90
CA TRP A 104 -2.02 -8.48 12.93
C TRP A 104 -2.65 -8.33 11.54
N PHE A 105 -1.86 -8.20 10.49
CA PHE A 105 -2.40 -8.00 9.14
C PHE A 105 -3.27 -9.19 8.75
N ASN A 106 -4.50 -8.88 8.35
CA ASN A 106 -5.49 -9.87 7.96
C ASN A 106 -6.23 -9.33 6.72
N PRO A 107 -5.82 -9.71 5.51
CA PRO A 107 -6.42 -9.16 4.31
C PRO A 107 -7.91 -9.48 4.22
N GLN A 108 -8.69 -8.46 3.95
CA GLN A 108 -10.15 -8.55 3.85
C GLN A 108 -10.61 -8.80 2.42
N SER A 109 -9.76 -8.49 1.45
CA SER A 109 -10.05 -8.74 0.04
C SER A 109 -8.77 -8.81 -0.78
N ALA A 110 -8.85 -9.56 -1.88
CA ALA A 110 -7.85 -9.61 -2.93
C ALA A 110 -8.44 -8.91 -4.15
N ILE A 111 -7.77 -7.87 -4.63
CA ILE A 111 -8.27 -7.03 -5.72
C ILE A 111 -7.36 -7.11 -6.95
N TYR A 112 -7.92 -6.72 -8.10
CA TYR A 112 -7.25 -6.80 -9.41
C TYR A 112 -6.75 -8.20 -9.74
N CYS A 113 -7.55 -9.21 -9.37
CA CYS A 113 -7.24 -10.61 -9.65
C CYS A 113 -7.28 -10.91 -11.16
N VAL A 114 -7.85 -10.02 -11.96
CA VAL A 114 -7.79 -10.10 -13.42
C VAL A 114 -6.34 -10.12 -13.92
N ASP A 115 -5.42 -9.49 -13.18
CA ASP A 115 -3.99 -9.45 -13.53
C ASP A 115 -3.18 -10.54 -12.83
N LYS A 116 -3.85 -11.39 -12.05
CA LYS A 116 -3.19 -12.44 -11.26
C LYS A 116 -2.48 -13.44 -12.18
N GLN A 117 -1.30 -13.87 -11.77
CA GLN A 117 -0.51 -14.87 -12.47
C GLN A 117 -0.72 -16.26 -11.86
N PRO A 118 -0.38 -17.34 -12.59
CA PRO A 118 -0.60 -18.70 -12.08
C PRO A 118 0.10 -19.03 -10.76
N TYR A 119 1.22 -18.38 -10.47
CA TYR A 119 1.95 -18.64 -9.21
C TYR A 119 1.39 -17.87 -8.01
N HIS A 120 0.44 -16.97 -8.21
CA HIS A 120 -0.17 -16.22 -7.10
C HIS A 120 -1.21 -17.08 -6.40
N LEU A 121 -1.02 -17.30 -5.11
CA LEU A 121 -1.94 -18.07 -4.28
C LEU A 121 -2.70 -17.13 -3.35
N ILE A 122 -4.02 -17.14 -3.46
CA ILE A 122 -4.88 -16.32 -2.61
C ILE A 122 -5.44 -17.24 -1.52
N PRO A 123 -5.34 -16.84 -0.23
CA PRO A 123 -5.98 -17.63 0.83
C PRO A 123 -7.46 -17.85 0.53
N SER A 124 -7.96 -19.08 0.74
CA SER A 124 -9.31 -19.47 0.35
C SER A 124 -10.41 -18.67 1.06
N GLU A 125 -10.14 -18.18 2.26
CA GLU A 125 -11.08 -17.40 3.05
C GLU A 125 -11.11 -15.91 2.67
N VAL A 126 -10.23 -15.47 1.77
CA VAL A 126 -10.16 -14.07 1.35
C VAL A 126 -11.03 -13.87 0.11
N PRO A 127 -12.06 -13.00 0.17
CA PRO A 127 -12.86 -12.68 -1.02
C PRO A 127 -12.00 -12.09 -2.12
N SER A 128 -12.19 -12.58 -3.35
CA SER A 128 -11.40 -12.16 -4.51
C SER A 128 -12.28 -11.42 -5.51
N PHE A 129 -11.75 -10.35 -6.08
CA PHE A 129 -12.45 -9.51 -7.05
C PHE A 129 -11.57 -9.31 -8.27
N GLU A 130 -12.17 -9.30 -9.45
CA GLU A 130 -11.41 -9.07 -10.69
C GLU A 130 -10.76 -7.69 -10.70
N ARG A 131 -11.44 -6.67 -10.16
CA ARG A 131 -10.92 -5.33 -9.97
C ARG A 131 -11.10 -4.90 -8.53
N VAL A 132 -11.98 -3.93 -8.27
CA VAL A 132 -12.29 -3.49 -6.91
C VAL A 132 -13.66 -4.05 -6.49
N PRO A 133 -13.91 -4.19 -5.17
CA PRO A 133 -15.23 -4.58 -4.70
C PRO A 133 -16.29 -3.57 -5.15
N PRO A 134 -17.55 -4.00 -5.37
CA PRO A 134 -18.64 -3.06 -5.64
C PRO A 134 -18.77 -2.05 -4.50
N SER A 135 -19.10 -0.80 -4.86
CA SER A 135 -19.38 0.22 -3.86
C SER A 135 -20.56 -0.23 -3.00
N LYS A 136 -20.46 0.00 -1.69
CA LYS A 136 -21.60 -0.24 -0.80
C LYS A 136 -22.70 0.75 -1.13
N PRO A 137 -23.96 0.28 -1.17
CA PRO A 137 -25.10 1.17 -1.39
C PRO A 137 -25.25 2.19 -0.27
#